data_970ea0cd49599ae32ec4f9808b98d35d
#
_entry.id   970ea0cd49599ae32ec4f9808b98d35d
#
_cell.length_a   1.000
_cell.length_b   1.000
_cell.length_c   1.000
_cell.angle_alpha   90.00
_cell.angle_beta   90.00
_cell.angle_gamma   90.00
#
_symmetry.space_group_name_H-M   'P 1'
#
loop_
_entity.id
_entity.type
_entity.pdbx_description
1 polymer ?
#
loop_
_entity_poly.entity_id
_entity_poly.type
_entity_poly.pdbx_seq_one_letter_code
_entity_poly.pdbx_strand_id
1 'polypeptide(L)'
;MTFVKWGGSWGKLVEISLITLFIAGALGALAKDIIQDGEIVLPKKTNGKFSVGFLGGMITGGVAGYFIDSTPTTAFLAGYTGTAVFENLLLKSQLSTASTKKTVEQIIRYVAKEEGVDPDLAVRVADCESKLSPSAVNVNTDGSRDRGLFQINNKWHPEIDDATAFDIVLSTRFFCKAFKAGHLAWWTATKKCWEK
;
A
#
# COMPACT_ATOMS: atom_id res chain seq x y z
N MET A 1 -14.09 1.77 -29.74
CA MET A 1 -15.07 2.86 -29.49
C MET A 1 -15.70 3.23 -30.82
N THR A 2 -16.92 2.80 -31.06
CA THR A 2 -17.63 3.08 -32.32
C THR A 2 -18.49 4.33 -32.12
N PHE A 3 -18.13 5.44 -32.76
CA PHE A 3 -18.92 6.66 -32.72
C PHE A 3 -20.03 6.58 -33.77
N VAL A 4 -21.28 6.54 -33.30
CA VAL A 4 -22.45 6.69 -34.22
C VAL A 4 -22.90 8.15 -34.15
N LYS A 5 -22.85 8.81 -35.30
CA LYS A 5 -23.23 10.20 -35.49
C LYS A 5 -24.73 10.28 -35.77
N TRP A 6 -25.51 10.78 -34.83
CA TRP A 6 -26.87 11.25 -35.02
C TRP A 6 -27.02 12.67 -34.49
N GLY A 7 -27.38 13.56 -35.37
CA GLY A 7 -27.72 15.00 -35.24
C GLY A 7 -27.73 15.66 -33.85
N GLY A 8 -26.78 16.52 -33.60
CA GLY A 8 -26.99 17.81 -32.92
C GLY A 8 -26.99 17.91 -31.41
N SER A 9 -26.76 16.86 -30.60
CA SER A 9 -26.69 17.02 -29.13
C SER A 9 -25.87 15.90 -28.46
N TRP A 10 -24.59 15.94 -28.62
CA TRP A 10 -23.67 14.92 -28.06
C TRP A 10 -23.48 15.06 -26.53
N GLY A 11 -23.55 16.27 -26.01
CA GLY A 11 -23.31 16.51 -24.57
C GLY A 11 -24.39 15.91 -23.67
N LYS A 12 -25.65 15.99 -24.03
CA LYS A 12 -26.77 15.52 -23.18
C LYS A 12 -26.84 13.99 -23.07
N LEU A 13 -26.55 13.25 -24.12
CA LEU A 13 -26.58 11.78 -24.10
C LEU A 13 -25.44 11.17 -23.29
N VAL A 14 -24.26 11.78 -23.33
CA VAL A 14 -23.11 11.35 -22.52
C VAL A 14 -23.35 11.64 -21.04
N GLU A 15 -23.87 12.82 -20.71
CA GLU A 15 -24.19 13.16 -19.30
C GLU A 15 -25.27 12.27 -18.71
N ILE A 16 -26.35 11.98 -19.46
CA ILE A 16 -27.41 11.08 -19.00
C ILE A 16 -26.86 9.66 -18.76
N SER A 17 -25.99 9.18 -19.65
CA SER A 17 -25.37 7.86 -19.50
C SER A 17 -24.50 7.76 -18.23
N LEU A 18 -23.67 8.74 -17.96
CA LEU A 18 -22.76 8.76 -16.80
C LEU A 18 -23.55 8.85 -15.46
N ILE A 19 -24.56 9.70 -15.41
CA ILE A 19 -25.47 9.79 -14.25
C ILE A 19 -26.21 8.47 -14.03
N THR A 20 -26.65 7.83 -15.10
CA THR A 20 -27.34 6.54 -15.00
C THR A 20 -26.44 5.44 -14.43
N LEU A 21 -25.18 5.39 -14.85
CA LEU A 21 -24.20 4.42 -14.31
C LEU A 21 -23.89 4.68 -12.82
N PHE A 22 -23.73 5.96 -12.45
CA PHE A 22 -23.54 6.32 -11.06
C PHE A 22 -24.74 5.93 -10.17
N ILE A 23 -25.96 6.24 -10.62
CA ILE A 23 -27.20 5.87 -9.90
C ILE A 23 -27.33 4.36 -9.78
N ALA A 24 -27.08 3.62 -10.85
CA ALA A 24 -27.15 2.14 -10.84
C ALA A 24 -26.15 1.55 -9.83
N GLY A 25 -24.90 2.04 -9.80
CA GLY A 25 -23.91 1.60 -8.82
C GLY A 25 -24.29 1.96 -7.38
N ALA A 26 -24.84 3.16 -7.15
CA ALA A 26 -25.31 3.57 -5.84
C ALA A 26 -26.46 2.71 -5.34
N LEU A 27 -27.41 2.34 -6.22
CA LEU A 27 -28.51 1.42 -5.90
C LEU A 27 -28.02 -0.01 -5.64
N GLY A 28 -26.98 -0.47 -6.36
CA GLY A 28 -26.33 -1.76 -6.08
C GLY A 28 -25.75 -1.84 -4.67
N ALA A 29 -25.04 -0.80 -4.25
CA ALA A 29 -24.48 -0.74 -2.90
C ALA A 29 -25.57 -0.67 -1.81
N LEU A 30 -26.63 0.10 -2.05
CA LEU A 30 -27.78 0.16 -1.14
C LEU A 30 -28.50 -1.20 -1.02
N ALA A 31 -28.68 -1.88 -2.14
CA ALA A 31 -29.28 -3.22 -2.15
C ALA A 31 -28.42 -4.23 -1.35
N LYS A 32 -27.09 -4.12 -1.43
CA LYS A 32 -26.17 -4.92 -0.63
C LYS A 32 -26.40 -4.70 0.87
N ASP A 33 -26.42 -3.45 1.33
CA ASP A 33 -26.60 -3.12 2.75
C ASP A 33 -27.93 -3.68 3.29
N ILE A 34 -29.03 -3.54 2.52
CA ILE A 34 -30.35 -4.08 2.89
C ILE A 34 -30.35 -5.62 2.96
N ILE A 35 -29.74 -6.29 1.98
CA ILE A 35 -29.75 -7.76 1.91
C ILE A 35 -28.81 -8.39 2.93
N GLN A 36 -27.66 -7.77 3.18
CA GLN A 36 -26.62 -8.32 4.02
C GLN A 36 -26.83 -8.02 5.50
N ASP A 37 -27.20 -6.79 5.83
CA ASP A 37 -27.30 -6.32 7.21
C ASP A 37 -28.76 -6.26 7.71
N GLY A 38 -29.73 -6.32 6.81
CA GLY A 38 -31.17 -6.25 7.12
C GLY A 38 -31.63 -4.87 7.59
N GLU A 39 -30.74 -3.91 7.68
CA GLU A 39 -31.02 -2.57 8.19
C GLU A 39 -30.38 -1.48 7.34
N ILE A 40 -31.02 -0.32 7.24
CA ILE A 40 -30.45 0.88 6.65
C ILE A 40 -29.93 1.77 7.78
N VAL A 41 -28.62 1.87 7.91
CA VAL A 41 -27.98 2.74 8.90
C VAL A 41 -28.04 4.19 8.42
N LEU A 42 -28.88 5.01 9.04
CA LEU A 42 -29.03 6.43 8.71
C LEU A 42 -27.78 7.23 9.13
N PRO A 43 -27.46 8.31 8.39
CA PRO A 43 -26.39 9.23 8.80
C PRO A 43 -26.70 9.81 10.20
N LYS A 44 -25.69 9.78 11.08
CA LYS A 44 -25.84 10.34 12.43
C LYS A 44 -24.55 11.00 12.92
N LYS A 45 -24.70 11.98 13.81
CA LYS A 45 -23.59 12.63 14.51
C LYS A 45 -23.56 12.13 15.95
N THR A 46 -22.42 11.53 16.35
CA THR A 46 -22.23 11.01 17.71
C THR A 46 -20.86 11.45 18.21
N ASN A 47 -20.80 12.09 19.38
CA ASN A 47 -19.55 12.56 20.00
C ASN A 47 -18.64 13.40 19.08
N GLY A 48 -19.23 14.31 18.31
CA GLY A 48 -18.49 15.17 17.37
C GLY A 48 -18.06 14.48 16.06
N LYS A 49 -18.26 13.18 15.92
CA LYS A 49 -17.98 12.41 14.70
C LYS A 49 -19.26 12.27 13.87
N PHE A 50 -19.12 12.45 12.54
CA PHE A 50 -20.21 12.26 11.60
C PHE A 50 -20.07 10.89 10.94
N SER A 51 -21.10 10.04 11.10
CA SER A 51 -21.23 8.78 10.40
C SER A 51 -22.14 8.96 9.19
N VAL A 52 -21.65 8.66 8.00
CA VAL A 52 -22.42 8.79 6.76
C VAL A 52 -23.43 7.65 6.56
N GLY A 53 -23.35 6.58 7.36
CA GLY A 53 -24.26 5.45 7.26
C GLY A 53 -24.29 4.88 5.83
N PHE A 54 -25.49 4.50 5.35
CA PHE A 54 -25.69 3.94 4.01
C PHE A 54 -25.23 4.85 2.86
N LEU A 55 -25.18 6.18 3.08
CA LEU A 55 -24.69 7.12 2.04
C LEU A 55 -23.23 6.86 1.65
N GLY A 56 -22.40 6.36 2.59
CA GLY A 56 -21.02 5.98 2.28
C GLY A 56 -20.96 4.86 1.25
N GLY A 57 -21.76 3.80 1.46
CA GLY A 57 -21.90 2.70 0.52
C GLY A 57 -22.41 3.15 -0.86
N MET A 58 -23.43 4.00 -0.88
CA MET A 58 -24.00 4.54 -2.13
C MET A 58 -22.99 5.37 -2.92
N ILE A 59 -22.20 6.21 -2.26
CA ILE A 59 -21.18 7.03 -2.92
C ILE A 59 -20.09 6.12 -3.53
N THR A 60 -19.57 5.18 -2.76
CA THR A 60 -18.53 4.25 -3.24
C THR A 60 -19.03 3.34 -4.36
N GLY A 61 -20.26 2.82 -4.23
CA GLY A 61 -20.89 2.03 -5.27
C GLY A 61 -21.19 2.81 -6.55
N GLY A 62 -21.62 4.07 -6.41
CA GLY A 62 -21.82 4.98 -7.53
C GLY A 62 -20.54 5.27 -8.29
N VAL A 63 -19.45 5.54 -7.56
CA VAL A 63 -18.13 5.74 -8.14
C VAL A 63 -17.62 4.46 -8.83
N ALA A 64 -17.79 3.30 -8.23
CA ALA A 64 -17.42 2.03 -8.84
C ALA A 64 -18.19 1.77 -10.16
N GLY A 65 -19.51 1.99 -10.15
CA GLY A 65 -20.35 1.86 -11.34
C GLY A 65 -19.96 2.83 -12.46
N TYR A 66 -19.55 4.05 -12.10
CA TYR A 66 -19.11 5.06 -13.05
C TYR A 66 -17.80 4.70 -13.76
N PHE A 67 -16.80 4.18 -13.00
CA PHE A 67 -15.47 3.95 -13.54
C PHE A 67 -15.26 2.56 -14.18
N ILE A 68 -16.03 1.57 -13.75
CA ILE A 68 -15.75 0.16 -14.10
C ILE A 68 -16.60 -0.31 -15.27
N ASP A 69 -17.80 0.29 -15.50
CA ASP A 69 -18.79 -0.29 -16.41
C ASP A 69 -19.38 0.63 -17.47
N SER A 70 -19.83 -0.04 -18.55
CA SER A 70 -20.48 0.61 -19.70
C SER A 70 -21.99 0.42 -19.75
N THR A 71 -22.57 -0.39 -18.85
CA THR A 71 -24.03 -0.64 -18.82
C THR A 71 -24.62 -0.48 -17.40
N PRO A 72 -25.89 -0.04 -17.27
CA PRO A 72 -26.51 0.12 -15.96
C PRO A 72 -26.59 -1.18 -15.14
N THR A 73 -26.76 -2.34 -15.80
CA THR A 73 -26.84 -3.64 -15.13
C THR A 73 -25.51 -4.04 -14.50
N THR A 74 -24.42 -3.88 -15.24
CA THR A 74 -23.07 -4.19 -14.72
C THR A 74 -22.64 -3.16 -13.70
N ALA A 75 -23.01 -1.87 -13.87
CA ALA A 75 -22.79 -0.84 -12.87
C ALA A 75 -23.52 -1.13 -11.54
N PHE A 76 -24.74 -1.66 -11.60
CA PHE A 76 -25.47 -2.11 -10.41
C PHE A 76 -24.74 -3.27 -9.70
N LEU A 77 -24.29 -4.26 -10.45
CA LEU A 77 -23.52 -5.38 -9.92
C LEU A 77 -22.17 -4.93 -9.33
N ALA A 78 -21.48 -4.00 -10.00
CA ALA A 78 -20.24 -3.40 -9.50
C ALA A 78 -20.46 -2.66 -8.17
N GLY A 79 -21.56 -1.93 -8.03
CA GLY A 79 -21.95 -1.29 -6.78
C GLY A 79 -22.25 -2.27 -5.68
N TYR A 80 -22.98 -3.35 -6.01
CA TYR A 80 -23.33 -4.41 -5.06
C TYR A 80 -22.11 -5.18 -4.56
N THR A 81 -21.14 -5.46 -5.43
CA THR A 81 -19.93 -6.24 -5.10
C THR A 81 -18.71 -5.37 -4.77
N GLY A 82 -18.71 -4.12 -5.24
CA GLY A 82 -17.52 -3.26 -5.24
C GLY A 82 -16.94 -2.99 -3.86
N THR A 83 -17.78 -2.79 -2.85
CA THR A 83 -17.31 -2.61 -1.46
C THR A 83 -16.63 -3.86 -0.94
N ALA A 84 -17.20 -5.05 -1.16
CA ALA A 84 -16.61 -6.32 -0.75
C ALA A 84 -15.31 -6.63 -1.51
N VAL A 85 -15.24 -6.31 -2.80
CA VAL A 85 -14.00 -6.46 -3.60
C VAL A 85 -12.93 -5.49 -3.10
N PHE A 86 -13.28 -4.25 -2.82
CA PHE A 86 -12.35 -3.25 -2.31
C PHE A 86 -11.79 -3.61 -0.93
N GLU A 87 -12.65 -4.06 -0.01
CA GLU A 87 -12.24 -4.57 1.30
C GLU A 87 -11.31 -5.78 1.18
N ASN A 88 -11.64 -6.74 0.31
CA ASN A 88 -10.78 -7.89 0.04
C ASN A 88 -9.42 -7.51 -0.57
N LEU A 89 -9.39 -6.50 -1.45
CA LEU A 89 -8.13 -5.98 -2.01
C LEU A 89 -7.28 -5.28 -0.95
N LEU A 90 -7.89 -4.49 -0.06
CA LEU A 90 -7.20 -3.87 1.07
C LEU A 90 -6.66 -4.92 2.03
N LEU A 91 -7.46 -5.92 2.41
CA LEU A 91 -7.02 -7.03 3.26
C LEU A 91 -5.88 -7.81 2.61
N LYS A 92 -5.97 -8.13 1.32
CA LYS A 92 -4.89 -8.80 0.58
C LYS A 92 -3.63 -7.95 0.54
N SER A 93 -3.73 -6.64 0.34
CA SER A 93 -2.57 -5.76 0.32
C SER A 93 -1.89 -5.69 1.69
N GLN A 94 -2.66 -5.61 2.78
CA GLN A 94 -2.13 -5.64 4.15
C GLN A 94 -1.51 -7.01 4.48
N LEU A 95 -2.17 -8.10 4.10
CA LEU A 95 -1.67 -9.46 4.33
C LEU A 95 -0.38 -9.72 3.54
N SER A 96 -0.30 -9.26 2.28
CA SER A 96 0.91 -9.39 1.46
C SER A 96 2.07 -8.59 2.02
N THR A 97 1.82 -7.38 2.50
CA THR A 97 2.85 -6.53 3.13
C THR A 97 3.37 -7.15 4.43
N ALA A 98 2.48 -7.67 5.28
CA ALA A 98 2.87 -8.35 6.51
C ALA A 98 3.65 -9.65 6.22
N SER A 99 3.22 -10.42 5.22
CA SER A 99 3.92 -11.63 4.78
C SER A 99 5.30 -11.32 4.21
N THR A 100 5.43 -10.25 3.41
CA THR A 100 6.71 -9.81 2.84
C THR A 100 7.67 -9.38 3.94
N LYS A 101 7.23 -8.57 4.92
CA LYS A 101 8.05 -8.15 6.06
C LYS A 101 8.53 -9.34 6.88
N LYS A 102 7.65 -10.30 7.17
CA LYS A 102 8.02 -11.52 7.88
C LYS A 102 9.07 -12.33 7.13
N THR A 103 8.96 -12.43 5.81
CA THR A 103 9.93 -13.12 4.97
C THR A 103 11.28 -12.41 4.96
N VAL A 104 11.30 -11.07 4.84
CA VAL A 104 12.52 -10.26 4.92
C VAL A 104 13.22 -10.45 6.26
N GLU A 105 12.47 -10.36 7.36
CA GLU A 105 13.01 -10.59 8.71
C GLU A 105 13.65 -11.97 8.84
N GLN A 106 13.01 -13.02 8.34
CA GLN A 106 13.55 -14.38 8.39
C GLN A 106 14.87 -14.50 7.62
N ILE A 107 14.98 -13.87 6.46
CA ILE A 107 16.22 -13.87 5.66
C ILE A 107 17.33 -13.12 6.41
N ILE A 108 17.04 -11.93 6.96
CA ILE A 108 18.03 -11.18 7.77
C ILE A 108 18.54 -12.03 8.93
N ARG A 109 17.63 -12.67 9.68
CA ARG A 109 17.99 -13.53 10.81
C ARG A 109 18.88 -14.69 10.40
N TYR A 110 18.55 -15.35 9.31
CA TYR A 110 19.35 -16.45 8.80
C TYR A 110 20.76 -15.99 8.42
N VAL A 111 20.87 -14.92 7.62
CA VAL A 111 22.17 -14.40 7.17
C VAL A 111 23.01 -13.87 8.33
N ALA A 112 22.41 -13.14 9.27
CA ALA A 112 23.13 -12.63 10.43
C ALA A 112 23.69 -13.77 11.30
N LYS A 113 22.90 -14.83 11.51
CA LYS A 113 23.34 -16.04 12.22
C LYS A 113 24.52 -16.73 11.53
N GLU A 114 24.46 -16.91 10.22
CA GLU A 114 25.55 -17.48 9.41
C GLU A 114 26.83 -16.61 9.50
N GLU A 115 26.67 -15.30 9.54
CA GLU A 115 27.79 -14.34 9.67
C GLU A 115 28.28 -14.18 11.13
N GLY A 116 27.65 -14.84 12.12
CA GLY A 116 28.03 -14.76 13.53
C GLY A 116 27.70 -13.40 14.20
N VAL A 117 26.65 -12.74 13.72
CA VAL A 117 26.12 -11.48 14.27
C VAL A 117 24.76 -11.76 14.92
N ASP A 118 24.45 -11.05 16.02
CA ASP A 118 23.15 -11.16 16.67
C ASP A 118 22.00 -10.89 15.68
N PRO A 119 21.15 -11.89 15.39
CA PRO A 119 20.04 -11.74 14.45
C PRO A 119 19.02 -10.69 14.88
N ASP A 120 18.79 -10.53 16.20
CA ASP A 120 17.86 -9.54 16.71
C ASP A 120 18.38 -8.12 16.50
N LEU A 121 19.68 -7.91 16.67
CA LEU A 121 20.30 -6.62 16.39
C LEU A 121 20.17 -6.28 14.90
N ALA A 122 20.49 -7.21 13.99
CA ALA A 122 20.43 -6.96 12.57
C ALA A 122 19.00 -6.60 12.11
N VAL A 123 17.99 -7.29 12.63
CA VAL A 123 16.58 -6.99 12.36
C VAL A 123 16.18 -5.63 12.91
N ARG A 124 16.55 -5.30 14.15
CA ARG A 124 16.24 -3.99 14.74
C ARG A 124 16.86 -2.85 13.95
N VAL A 125 18.11 -2.97 13.53
CA VAL A 125 18.76 -1.94 12.70
C VAL A 125 18.00 -1.79 11.37
N ALA A 126 17.73 -2.87 10.65
CA ALA A 126 17.00 -2.82 9.37
C ALA A 126 15.58 -2.25 9.53
N ASP A 127 14.86 -2.58 10.61
CA ASP A 127 13.54 -1.99 10.87
C ASP A 127 13.62 -0.49 11.16
N CYS A 128 14.63 -0.05 11.89
CA CYS A 128 14.82 1.36 12.19
C CYS A 128 15.23 2.17 10.96
N GLU A 129 16.04 1.60 10.07
CA GLU A 129 16.54 2.26 8.87
C GLU A 129 15.50 2.33 7.75
N SER A 130 14.79 1.24 7.48
CA SER A 130 13.95 1.13 6.28
C SER A 130 12.54 0.56 6.53
N LYS A 131 12.18 0.26 7.78
CA LYS A 131 10.96 -0.51 8.11
C LYS A 131 10.93 -1.88 7.41
N LEU A 132 12.09 -2.52 7.31
CA LEU A 132 12.28 -3.80 6.62
C LEU A 132 11.92 -3.74 5.12
N SER A 133 12.13 -2.60 4.47
CA SER A 133 11.88 -2.41 3.03
C SER A 133 13.18 -2.57 2.23
N PRO A 134 13.36 -3.63 1.44
CA PRO A 134 14.57 -3.80 0.62
C PRO A 134 14.73 -2.74 -0.47
N SER A 135 13.62 -2.15 -0.91
CA SER A 135 13.60 -1.12 -1.96
C SER A 135 13.57 0.32 -1.43
N ALA A 136 13.80 0.52 -0.13
CA ALA A 136 13.80 1.85 0.45
C ALA A 136 14.90 2.73 -0.16
N VAL A 137 14.56 3.97 -0.47
CA VAL A 137 15.50 5.00 -0.93
C VAL A 137 15.20 6.29 -0.21
N ASN A 138 16.23 6.89 0.39
CA ASN A 138 16.19 8.25 0.91
C ASN A 138 17.17 9.11 0.12
N VAL A 139 16.74 10.28 -0.33
CA VAL A 139 17.59 11.23 -1.06
C VAL A 139 18.00 12.35 -0.10
N ASN A 140 19.30 12.50 0.10
CA ASN A 140 19.88 13.50 0.97
C ASN A 140 20.00 14.86 0.29
N THR A 141 20.15 15.93 1.08
CA THR A 141 20.27 17.32 0.57
C THR A 141 21.47 17.55 -0.33
N ASP A 142 22.51 16.72 -0.21
CA ASP A 142 23.71 16.74 -1.04
C ASP A 142 23.61 15.89 -2.33
N GLY A 143 22.42 15.33 -2.59
CA GLY A 143 22.12 14.47 -3.74
C GLY A 143 22.57 13.01 -3.57
N SER A 144 23.21 12.65 -2.46
CA SER A 144 23.50 11.25 -2.16
C SER A 144 22.23 10.47 -1.82
N ARG A 145 22.27 9.14 -1.97
CA ARG A 145 21.13 8.26 -1.71
C ARG A 145 21.50 7.19 -0.69
N ASP A 146 20.62 7.02 0.30
CA ASP A 146 20.66 5.89 1.21
C ASP A 146 19.74 4.79 0.65
N ARG A 147 20.24 3.54 0.56
CA ARG A 147 19.63 2.49 -0.25
C ARG A 147 19.38 1.21 0.54
N GLY A 148 18.20 0.63 0.32
CA GLY A 148 17.84 -0.71 0.78
C GLY A 148 17.63 -0.83 2.28
N LEU A 149 17.70 -2.06 2.78
CA LEU A 149 17.37 -2.43 4.17
C LEU A 149 18.18 -1.67 5.22
N PHE A 150 19.46 -1.47 4.97
CA PHE A 150 20.40 -0.85 5.90
C PHE A 150 20.79 0.57 5.51
N GLN A 151 20.03 1.19 4.57
CA GLN A 151 20.23 2.56 4.10
C GLN A 151 21.70 2.88 3.75
N ILE A 152 22.30 2.01 2.91
CA ILE A 152 23.69 2.11 2.49
C ILE A 152 23.86 3.31 1.58
N ASN A 153 24.60 4.32 2.05
CA ASN A 153 24.80 5.57 1.31
C ASN A 153 25.77 5.38 0.13
N ASN A 154 25.34 5.79 -1.08
CA ASN A 154 26.13 5.62 -2.31
C ASN A 154 27.37 6.50 -2.39
N LYS A 155 27.43 7.61 -1.65
CA LYS A 155 28.58 8.52 -1.62
C LYS A 155 29.68 7.98 -0.69
N TRP A 156 29.28 7.42 0.46
CA TRP A 156 30.20 6.89 1.45
C TRP A 156 30.63 5.45 1.17
N HIS A 157 29.83 4.73 0.38
CA HIS A 157 30.07 3.35 -0.04
C HIS A 157 29.94 3.24 -1.56
N PRO A 158 30.82 3.90 -2.34
CA PRO A 158 30.76 3.85 -3.81
C PRO A 158 31.10 2.46 -4.36
N GLU A 159 31.76 1.61 -3.57
CA GLU A 159 32.07 0.22 -3.90
C GLU A 159 30.82 -0.70 -3.88
N ILE A 160 29.73 -0.25 -3.26
CA ILE A 160 28.48 -1.00 -3.18
C ILE A 160 27.52 -0.49 -4.26
N ASP A 161 27.27 -1.32 -5.27
CA ASP A 161 26.34 -1.01 -6.33
C ASP A 161 24.86 -1.12 -5.88
N ASP A 162 23.94 -0.64 -6.71
CA ASP A 162 22.50 -0.68 -6.43
C ASP A 162 22.00 -2.13 -6.30
N ALA A 163 22.52 -3.06 -7.11
CA ALA A 163 22.13 -4.46 -7.05
C ALA A 163 22.43 -5.07 -5.68
N THR A 164 23.62 -4.79 -5.14
CA THR A 164 24.04 -5.23 -3.79
C THR A 164 23.25 -4.52 -2.69
N ALA A 165 23.04 -3.22 -2.80
CA ALA A 165 22.38 -2.43 -1.78
C ALA A 165 20.89 -2.80 -1.61
N PHE A 166 20.22 -3.19 -2.69
CA PHE A 166 18.80 -3.59 -2.68
C PHE A 166 18.58 -5.10 -2.50
N ASP A 167 19.62 -5.93 -2.61
CA ASP A 167 19.51 -7.36 -2.32
C ASP A 167 19.50 -7.62 -0.81
N ILE A 168 18.54 -8.42 -0.34
CA ILE A 168 18.35 -8.69 1.09
C ILE A 168 19.56 -9.40 1.70
N VAL A 169 20.09 -10.40 0.99
CA VAL A 169 21.21 -11.23 1.48
C VAL A 169 22.51 -10.44 1.45
N LEU A 170 22.80 -9.78 0.31
CA LEU A 170 24.06 -9.06 0.11
C LEU A 170 24.15 -7.83 1.03
N SER A 171 23.09 -7.05 1.16
CA SER A 171 23.05 -5.90 2.06
C SER A 171 23.14 -6.32 3.55
N THR A 172 22.53 -7.46 3.92
CA THR A 172 22.68 -8.00 5.28
C THR A 172 24.12 -8.46 5.55
N ARG A 173 24.76 -9.13 4.59
CA ARG A 173 26.18 -9.48 4.70
C ARG A 173 27.10 -8.26 4.81
N PHE A 174 26.81 -7.21 4.06
CA PHE A 174 27.52 -5.94 4.19
C PHE A 174 27.42 -5.38 5.62
N PHE A 175 26.20 -5.29 6.15
CA PHE A 175 25.97 -4.89 7.54
C PHE A 175 26.76 -5.74 8.53
N CYS A 176 26.70 -7.06 8.42
CA CYS A 176 27.39 -7.99 9.33
C CYS A 176 28.91 -7.82 9.27
N LYS A 177 29.49 -7.62 8.08
CA LYS A 177 30.91 -7.36 7.91
C LYS A 177 31.31 -6.03 8.55
N ALA A 178 30.55 -4.98 8.32
CA ALA A 178 30.78 -3.66 8.92
C ALA A 178 30.68 -3.71 10.45
N PHE A 179 29.66 -4.43 10.98
CA PHE A 179 29.50 -4.63 12.41
C PHE A 179 30.73 -5.32 13.04
N LYS A 180 31.19 -6.45 12.46
CA LYS A 180 32.38 -7.19 12.93
C LYS A 180 33.66 -6.37 12.83
N ALA A 181 33.75 -5.45 11.88
CA ALA A 181 34.86 -4.51 11.74
C ALA A 181 34.79 -3.29 12.69
N GLY A 182 33.78 -3.23 13.56
CA GLY A 182 33.61 -2.14 14.53
C GLY A 182 32.94 -0.89 13.97
N HIS A 183 32.35 -0.95 12.77
CA HIS A 183 31.73 0.19 12.10
C HIS A 183 30.25 0.37 12.41
N LEU A 184 29.74 -0.10 13.55
CA LEU A 184 28.34 0.09 13.96
C LEU A 184 27.97 1.59 14.04
N ALA A 185 28.96 2.45 14.20
CA ALA A 185 28.78 3.90 14.19
C ALA A 185 28.20 4.47 12.87
N TRP A 186 28.23 3.71 11.78
CA TRP A 186 27.59 4.14 10.51
C TRP A 186 26.07 4.24 10.61
N TRP A 187 25.45 3.57 11.58
CA TRP A 187 24.01 3.60 11.86
C TRP A 187 23.65 4.39 13.12
N THR A 188 24.47 5.37 13.52
CA THR A 188 24.23 6.15 14.75
C THR A 188 23.03 7.08 14.66
N ALA A 189 22.63 7.50 13.46
CA ALA A 189 21.44 8.33 13.26
C ALA A 189 20.17 7.68 13.84
N THR A 190 20.06 6.35 13.74
CA THR A 190 18.92 5.56 14.24
C THR A 190 19.22 4.85 15.57
N LYS A 191 20.38 5.08 16.18
CA LYS A 191 20.85 4.39 17.39
C LYS A 191 19.80 4.32 18.50
N LYS A 192 19.11 5.42 18.79
CA LYS A 192 18.05 5.48 19.79
C LYS A 192 16.87 4.53 19.51
N CYS A 193 16.70 4.10 18.25
CA CYS A 193 15.64 3.19 17.86
C CYS A 193 16.03 1.73 18.11
N TRP A 194 17.26 1.31 17.77
CA TRP A 194 17.67 -0.09 17.79
C TRP A 194 18.50 -0.50 19.04
N GLU A 195 19.00 0.43 19.83
CA GLU A 195 19.81 0.18 21.04
C GLU A 195 18.91 0.01 22.32
N LYS A 196 17.74 -0.58 22.17
CA LYS A 196 16.82 -0.82 23.30
C LYS A 196 16.99 -2.21 23.87
#